data_4e15e677128d40b6cf8a093694ddd947
#
_entry.id   4e15e677128d40b6cf8a093694ddd947
#
_cell.length_a   1.000
_cell.length_b   1.000
_cell.length_c   1.000
_cell.angle_alpha   90.00
_cell.angle_beta   90.00
_cell.angle_gamma   90.00
#
_symmetry.space_group_name_H-M   'P 1'
#
loop_
_entity.id
_entity.type
_entity.pdbx_description
1 polymer ?
#
loop_
_entity_poly.entity_id
_entity_poly.type
_entity_poly.pdbx_seq_one_letter_code
_entity_poly.pdbx_strand_id
1 'polypeptide(L)'
;MNLSARLGRAAIAAFILGCTSIGAGSAFAAETTTVAQGAGTATLTEKVTDEAGVLSTQEKAELREKIGQLQKEEHLTLFVYITDELGTDPETFAAATVKDKGPNSAVYALSINDRKMGVQTGKDWPKGRLDQMYDAAYDKLASDEYGASALALADAALGNSSSNSASDSSGLAW
;
A
#
# COMPACT_ATOMS: atom_id res chain seq x y z
N MET A 1 -38.72 29.66 27.19
CA MET A 1 -38.89 30.84 26.32
C MET A 1 -37.83 30.72 25.21
N ASN A 2 -38.38 30.63 24.02
CA ASN A 2 -37.86 30.86 22.66
C ASN A 2 -36.90 29.80 22.14
N LEU A 3 -37.28 28.83 21.38
CA LEU A 3 -37.93 28.77 20.04
C LEU A 3 -37.19 29.62 19.00
N SER A 4 -36.46 28.97 18.10
CA SER A 4 -36.51 29.29 16.67
C SER A 4 -35.79 28.23 15.84
N ALA A 5 -36.59 27.47 15.15
CA ALA A 5 -36.31 26.67 13.98
C ALA A 5 -35.89 27.57 12.80
N ARG A 6 -35.00 27.11 11.95
CA ARG A 6 -35.04 27.45 10.52
C ARG A 6 -34.57 26.29 9.67
N LEU A 7 -35.56 25.69 9.03
CA LEU A 7 -35.43 24.95 7.78
C LEU A 7 -34.85 25.85 6.68
N GLY A 8 -33.96 25.30 5.87
CA GLY A 8 -33.53 25.87 4.60
C GLY A 8 -33.41 24.78 3.55
N ARG A 9 -34.46 24.70 2.73
CA ARG A 9 -34.65 23.77 1.60
C ARG A 9 -33.90 24.26 0.35
N ALA A 10 -33.48 23.27 -0.43
CA ALA A 10 -33.48 23.18 -1.90
C ALA A 10 -32.54 24.11 -2.69
N ALA A 11 -31.77 23.52 -3.61
CA ALA A 11 -32.10 23.66 -5.02
C ALA A 11 -31.27 22.73 -5.88
N ILE A 12 -31.96 21.96 -6.66
CA ILE A 12 -31.54 21.19 -7.84
C ILE A 12 -31.13 22.19 -8.93
N ALA A 13 -30.04 21.95 -9.60
CA ALA A 13 -29.82 22.47 -10.93
C ALA A 13 -29.04 21.43 -11.78
N ALA A 14 -29.80 20.72 -12.58
CA ALA A 14 -29.31 19.99 -13.73
C ALA A 14 -28.88 21.00 -14.81
N PHE A 15 -27.70 20.86 -15.37
CA PHE A 15 -27.34 21.46 -16.66
C PHE A 15 -26.66 20.42 -17.54
N ILE A 16 -27.43 19.97 -18.52
CA ILE A 16 -27.00 19.25 -19.71
C ILE A 16 -26.81 20.31 -20.79
N LEU A 17 -25.69 20.32 -21.48
CA LEU A 17 -25.44 20.63 -22.90
C LEU A 17 -23.92 20.69 -23.04
N GLY A 18 -23.20 19.80 -23.70
CA GLY A 18 -23.22 19.56 -25.13
C GLY A 18 -22.22 20.48 -25.83
N CYS A 19 -20.97 20.01 -26.07
CA CYS A 19 -20.22 20.46 -27.24
C CYS A 19 -19.09 19.44 -27.54
N THR A 20 -19.22 18.86 -28.72
CA THR A 20 -18.21 18.09 -29.45
C THR A 20 -17.06 19.00 -29.89
N SER A 21 -15.83 18.65 -29.60
CA SER A 21 -14.67 19.06 -30.38
C SER A 21 -13.63 17.96 -30.42
N ILE A 22 -13.41 17.50 -31.65
CA ILE A 22 -12.38 16.55 -32.05
C ILE A 22 -11.03 17.27 -31.94
N GLY A 23 -10.16 16.73 -31.06
CA GLY A 23 -8.78 17.17 -30.93
C GLY A 23 -7.92 15.97 -30.57
N ALA A 24 -7.17 15.45 -31.55
CA ALA A 24 -6.17 14.41 -31.31
C ALA A 24 -5.06 14.97 -30.41
N GLY A 25 -4.97 14.47 -29.21
CA GLY A 25 -3.88 14.76 -28.28
C GLY A 25 -3.84 13.61 -27.30
N SER A 26 -2.74 12.86 -27.34
CA SER A 26 -2.48 11.76 -26.42
C SER A 26 -2.39 12.31 -24.99
N ALA A 27 -3.51 12.39 -24.31
CA ALA A 27 -3.55 12.64 -22.88
C ALA A 27 -3.54 11.30 -22.17
N PHE A 28 -2.47 11.02 -21.45
CA PHE A 28 -2.47 10.05 -20.40
C PHE A 28 -3.55 10.48 -19.40
N ALA A 29 -4.70 9.88 -19.50
CA ALA A 29 -5.75 10.04 -18.50
C ALA A 29 -5.27 9.31 -17.24
N ALA A 30 -4.85 10.08 -16.25
CA ALA A 30 -4.81 9.62 -14.87
C ALA A 30 -6.27 9.38 -14.47
N GLU A 31 -6.70 8.15 -14.51
CA GLU A 31 -7.99 7.75 -13.93
C GLU A 31 -7.90 7.92 -12.41
N THR A 32 -8.47 9.01 -11.94
CA THR A 32 -8.70 9.24 -10.52
C THR A 32 -9.79 8.26 -10.10
N THR A 33 -9.41 7.07 -9.68
CA THR A 33 -10.36 6.13 -9.09
C THR A 33 -10.68 6.61 -7.68
N THR A 34 -11.82 7.26 -7.54
CA THR A 34 -12.40 7.61 -6.24
C THR A 34 -12.80 6.31 -5.55
N VAL A 35 -12.01 5.88 -4.58
CA VAL A 35 -12.33 4.70 -3.77
C VAL A 35 -13.44 5.11 -2.79
N ALA A 36 -14.65 4.59 -3.03
CA ALA A 36 -15.75 4.73 -2.10
C ALA A 36 -15.39 3.97 -0.81
N GLN A 37 -15.30 4.67 0.31
CA GLN A 37 -15.22 4.09 1.65
C GLN A 37 -16.46 3.27 1.94
N GLY A 38 -16.37 1.97 1.70
CA GLY A 38 -17.31 0.97 2.14
C GLY A 38 -16.53 -0.16 2.76
N ALA A 39 -16.90 -0.61 3.95
CA ALA A 39 -16.32 -1.77 4.61
C ALA A 39 -16.37 -2.99 3.69
N GLY A 40 -15.30 -3.22 2.96
CA GLY A 40 -15.18 -4.29 2.00
C GLY A 40 -13.89 -4.10 1.21
N THR A 41 -13.19 -5.16 0.98
CA THR A 41 -11.97 -5.30 0.20
C THR A 41 -11.76 -4.18 -0.83
N ALA A 42 -10.89 -3.21 -0.51
CA ALA A 42 -10.45 -2.25 -1.51
C ALA A 42 -9.80 -3.05 -2.65
N THR A 43 -10.33 -2.91 -3.85
CA THR A 43 -9.75 -3.60 -5.01
C THR A 43 -8.45 -2.88 -5.35
N LEU A 44 -7.33 -3.39 -4.86
CA LEU A 44 -6.02 -2.85 -5.19
C LEU A 44 -5.75 -3.09 -6.67
N THR A 45 -5.80 -2.06 -7.47
CA THR A 45 -5.45 -2.11 -8.91
C THR A 45 -3.98 -1.81 -9.13
N GLU A 46 -3.39 -0.99 -8.27
CA GLU A 46 -1.97 -0.63 -8.30
C GLU A 46 -1.17 -1.45 -7.30
N LYS A 47 0.11 -1.66 -7.61
CA LYS A 47 1.03 -2.38 -6.72
C LYS A 47 1.48 -1.53 -5.53
N VAL A 48 1.48 -0.21 -5.66
CA VAL A 48 1.82 0.75 -4.61
C VAL A 48 0.72 1.79 -4.55
N THR A 49 -0.08 1.74 -3.51
CA THR A 49 -1.15 2.69 -3.22
C THR A 49 -0.84 3.36 -1.88
N ASP A 50 -0.65 4.67 -1.89
CA ASP A 50 -0.33 5.49 -0.73
C ASP A 50 -1.35 6.63 -0.65
N GLU A 51 -2.44 6.37 0.05
CA GLU A 51 -3.53 7.34 0.26
C GLU A 51 -3.19 8.34 1.37
N ALA A 52 -2.37 7.94 2.33
CA ALA A 52 -1.90 8.81 3.40
C ALA A 52 -0.85 9.81 2.93
N GLY A 53 -0.25 9.61 1.76
CA GLY A 53 0.75 10.52 1.19
C GLY A 53 2.06 10.55 1.96
N VAL A 54 2.40 9.49 2.66
CA VAL A 54 3.60 9.40 3.51
C VAL A 54 4.85 8.93 2.76
N LEU A 55 4.68 8.38 1.57
CA LEU A 55 5.80 7.99 0.71
C LEU A 55 6.23 9.13 -0.19
N SER A 56 7.52 9.42 -0.21
CA SER A 56 8.12 10.32 -1.18
C SER A 56 8.06 9.73 -2.60
N THR A 57 8.21 10.59 -3.61
CA THR A 57 8.27 10.15 -5.01
C THR A 57 9.40 9.15 -5.25
N GLN A 58 10.53 9.33 -4.57
CA GLN A 58 11.68 8.43 -4.69
C GLN A 58 11.37 7.05 -4.09
N GLU A 59 10.79 7.00 -2.89
CA GLU A 59 10.39 5.74 -2.25
C GLU A 59 9.34 4.97 -3.07
N LYS A 60 8.37 5.68 -3.64
CA LYS A 60 7.38 5.07 -4.56
C LYS A 60 8.05 4.48 -5.80
N ALA A 61 9.04 5.17 -6.37
CA ALA A 61 9.78 4.68 -7.54
C ALA A 61 10.60 3.43 -7.18
N GLU A 62 11.32 3.47 -6.08
CA GLU A 62 12.14 2.36 -5.58
C GLU A 62 11.29 1.13 -5.22
N LEU A 63 10.15 1.32 -4.56
CA LEU A 63 9.19 0.24 -4.29
C LEU A 63 8.70 -0.43 -5.57
N ARG A 64 8.32 0.37 -6.58
CA ARG A 64 7.87 -0.16 -7.87
C ARG A 64 8.98 -0.95 -8.59
N GLU A 65 10.21 -0.49 -8.49
CA GLU A 65 11.38 -1.19 -9.05
C GLU A 65 11.58 -2.55 -8.36
N LYS A 66 11.62 -2.58 -7.03
CA LYS A 66 11.77 -3.81 -6.24
C LYS A 66 10.63 -4.80 -6.51
N ILE A 67 9.40 -4.33 -6.58
CA ILE A 67 8.22 -5.15 -6.92
C ILE A 67 8.32 -5.67 -8.37
N GLY A 68 8.82 -4.86 -9.29
CA GLY A 68 9.08 -5.27 -10.66
C GLY A 68 10.16 -6.35 -10.76
N GLN A 69 11.22 -6.23 -9.98
CA GLN A 69 12.26 -7.22 -9.87
C GLN A 69 11.73 -8.55 -9.30
N LEU A 70 10.99 -8.51 -8.20
CA LEU A 70 10.35 -9.67 -7.59
C LEU A 70 9.46 -10.42 -8.59
N GLN A 71 8.66 -9.69 -9.36
CA GLN A 71 7.79 -10.27 -10.38
C GLN A 71 8.59 -10.92 -11.52
N LYS A 72 9.69 -10.30 -11.93
CA LYS A 72 10.54 -10.78 -13.02
C LYS A 72 11.35 -12.02 -12.63
N GLU A 73 11.88 -12.04 -11.42
CA GLU A 73 12.80 -13.08 -10.96
C GLU A 73 12.08 -14.26 -10.31
N GLU A 74 11.07 -14.00 -9.50
CA GLU A 74 10.40 -15.05 -8.71
C GLU A 74 8.94 -15.28 -9.13
N HIS A 75 8.40 -14.49 -10.08
CA HIS A 75 6.99 -14.52 -10.49
C HIS A 75 5.99 -14.25 -9.35
N LEU A 76 6.47 -13.59 -8.30
CA LEU A 76 5.68 -13.16 -7.15
C LEU A 76 5.28 -11.69 -7.29
N THR A 77 4.19 -11.31 -6.67
CA THR A 77 3.68 -9.93 -6.72
C THR A 77 3.43 -9.42 -5.33
N LEU A 78 4.02 -8.27 -4.99
CA LEU A 78 3.77 -7.56 -3.75
C LEU A 78 2.86 -6.36 -4.01
N PHE A 79 1.83 -6.21 -3.18
CA PHE A 79 0.97 -5.03 -3.11
C PHE A 79 1.25 -4.29 -1.80
N VAL A 80 1.44 -2.99 -1.90
CA VAL A 80 1.66 -2.08 -0.76
C VAL A 80 0.47 -1.12 -0.71
N TYR A 81 -0.24 -1.11 0.41
CA TYR A 81 -1.36 -0.22 0.66
C TYR A 81 -1.15 0.53 1.98
N ILE A 82 -1.07 1.85 1.89
CA ILE A 82 -0.87 2.73 3.03
C ILE A 82 -1.99 3.76 3.05
N THR A 83 -2.69 3.86 4.17
CA THR A 83 -3.79 4.80 4.37
C THR A 83 -3.76 5.37 5.79
N ASP A 84 -4.44 6.49 6.00
CA ASP A 84 -4.61 7.07 7.33
C ASP A 84 -5.44 6.15 8.22
N GLU A 85 -6.54 5.62 7.69
CA GLU A 85 -7.46 4.75 8.42
C GLU A 85 -8.03 3.68 7.48
N LEU A 86 -7.90 2.42 7.87
CA LEU A 86 -8.32 1.29 7.04
C LEU A 86 -9.77 0.87 7.24
N GLY A 87 -10.40 1.25 8.35
CA GLY A 87 -11.78 0.84 8.70
C GLY A 87 -11.94 -0.65 9.04
N THR A 88 -10.89 -1.43 8.94
CA THR A 88 -10.82 -2.84 9.34
C THR A 88 -9.41 -3.16 9.82
N ASP A 89 -9.24 -4.32 10.45
CA ASP A 89 -7.91 -4.76 10.86
C ASP A 89 -7.00 -5.01 9.63
N PRO A 90 -5.78 -4.43 9.59
CA PRO A 90 -4.90 -4.53 8.42
C PRO A 90 -4.52 -5.97 8.04
N GLU A 91 -4.40 -6.86 9.01
CA GLU A 91 -4.11 -8.28 8.75
C GLU A 91 -5.29 -8.97 8.07
N THR A 92 -6.51 -8.70 8.55
CA THR A 92 -7.75 -9.18 7.92
C THR A 92 -7.89 -8.66 6.49
N PHE A 93 -7.59 -7.38 6.26
CA PHE A 93 -7.59 -6.78 4.93
C PHE A 93 -6.56 -7.44 4.01
N ALA A 94 -5.32 -7.61 4.50
CA ALA A 94 -4.26 -8.23 3.73
C ALA A 94 -4.61 -9.68 3.34
N ALA A 95 -5.17 -10.46 4.27
CA ALA A 95 -5.58 -11.85 4.03
C ALA A 95 -6.70 -11.94 2.98
N ALA A 96 -7.71 -11.07 3.07
CA ALA A 96 -8.80 -11.02 2.10
C ALA A 96 -8.29 -10.61 0.70
N THR A 97 -7.38 -9.64 0.65
CA THR A 97 -6.79 -9.18 -0.61
C THR A 97 -5.90 -10.24 -1.26
N VAL A 98 -5.07 -10.94 -0.49
CA VAL A 98 -4.27 -12.07 -1.01
C VAL A 98 -5.16 -13.16 -1.61
N LYS A 99 -6.27 -13.48 -0.94
CA LYS A 99 -7.24 -14.45 -1.44
C LYS A 99 -7.85 -14.04 -2.79
N ASP A 100 -8.10 -12.74 -2.97
CA ASP A 100 -8.61 -12.17 -4.23
C ASP A 100 -7.55 -12.14 -5.33
N LYS A 101 -6.32 -11.73 -5.01
CA LYS A 101 -5.22 -11.57 -5.97
C LYS A 101 -4.57 -12.88 -6.40
N GLY A 102 -4.66 -13.91 -5.58
CA GLY A 102 -4.17 -15.23 -5.90
C GLY A 102 -2.91 -15.67 -5.13
N PRO A 103 -2.47 -16.92 -5.39
CA PRO A 103 -1.51 -17.61 -4.54
C PRO A 103 -0.08 -17.05 -4.60
N ASN A 104 0.27 -16.34 -5.65
CA ASN A 104 1.58 -15.70 -5.85
C ASN A 104 1.64 -14.26 -5.35
N SER A 105 0.58 -13.80 -4.67
CA SER A 105 0.48 -12.41 -4.18
C SER A 105 0.88 -12.31 -2.72
N ALA A 106 1.43 -11.16 -2.36
CA ALA A 106 1.57 -10.70 -0.97
C ALA A 106 0.97 -9.30 -0.85
N VAL A 107 0.51 -8.98 0.34
CA VAL A 107 -0.07 -7.67 0.65
C VAL A 107 0.54 -7.14 1.94
N TYR A 108 1.02 -5.92 1.89
CA TYR A 108 1.36 -5.09 3.02
C TYR A 108 0.31 -4.00 3.16
N ALA A 109 -0.40 -3.99 4.27
CA ALA A 109 -1.40 -2.98 4.59
C ALA A 109 -0.98 -2.22 5.85
N LEU A 110 -1.00 -0.90 5.79
CA LEU A 110 -0.62 -0.02 6.90
C LEU A 110 -1.73 1.01 7.14
N SER A 111 -2.22 1.06 8.38
CA SER A 111 -3.11 2.08 8.91
C SER A 111 -2.34 2.98 9.86
N ILE A 112 -2.11 4.23 9.45
CA ILE A 112 -1.25 5.18 10.17
C ILE A 112 -1.86 5.58 11.51
N ASN A 113 -3.13 6.00 11.50
CA ASN A 113 -3.81 6.49 12.69
C ASN A 113 -4.02 5.39 13.73
N ASP A 114 -4.27 4.16 13.28
CA ASP A 114 -4.41 3.00 14.16
C ASP A 114 -3.07 2.46 14.65
N ARG A 115 -1.96 2.88 14.05
CA ARG A 115 -0.60 2.36 14.30
C ARG A 115 -0.55 0.85 14.16
N LYS A 116 -1.19 0.33 13.12
CA LYS A 116 -1.30 -1.11 12.84
C LYS A 116 -0.84 -1.43 11.44
N MET A 117 -0.20 -2.56 11.29
CA MET A 117 0.12 -3.13 9.99
C MET A 117 -0.36 -4.57 9.88
N GLY A 118 -0.55 -5.03 8.65
CA GLY A 118 -0.80 -6.42 8.31
C GLY A 118 0.03 -6.83 7.12
N VAL A 119 0.63 -8.01 7.18
CA VAL A 119 1.37 -8.61 6.08
C VAL A 119 0.83 -10.00 5.85
N GLN A 120 0.46 -10.33 4.62
CA GLN A 120 0.02 -11.67 4.25
C GLN A 120 0.62 -12.09 2.93
N THR A 121 0.89 -13.38 2.80
CA THR A 121 1.43 -13.98 1.58
C THR A 121 0.54 -15.13 1.11
N GLY A 122 0.47 -15.31 -0.20
CA GLY A 122 -0.17 -16.47 -0.79
C GLY A 122 0.69 -17.73 -0.66
N LYS A 123 0.10 -18.87 -0.97
CA LYS A 123 0.73 -20.21 -0.76
C LYS A 123 1.98 -20.47 -1.62
N ASP A 124 2.17 -19.72 -2.69
CA ASP A 124 3.32 -19.89 -3.59
C ASP A 124 4.57 -19.12 -3.11
N TRP A 125 4.44 -18.36 -2.04
CA TRP A 125 5.55 -17.66 -1.41
C TRP A 125 6.45 -18.62 -0.62
N PRO A 126 7.76 -18.38 -0.59
CA PRO A 126 8.70 -19.19 0.19
C PRO A 126 8.34 -19.21 1.68
N LYS A 127 8.47 -20.38 2.30
CA LYS A 127 8.22 -20.53 3.74
C LYS A 127 9.18 -19.63 4.54
N GLY A 128 8.63 -18.97 5.56
CA GLY A 128 9.39 -18.04 6.42
C GLY A 128 9.60 -16.64 5.80
N ARG A 129 9.24 -16.44 4.52
CA ARG A 129 9.35 -15.11 3.89
C ARG A 129 8.39 -14.11 4.54
N LEU A 130 7.20 -14.55 4.92
CA LEU A 130 6.22 -13.74 5.63
C LEU A 130 6.80 -13.16 6.93
N ASP A 131 7.43 -14.00 7.75
CA ASP A 131 8.02 -13.57 9.02
C ASP A 131 9.13 -12.55 8.79
N GLN A 132 10.00 -12.79 7.80
CA GLN A 132 11.07 -11.87 7.44
C GLN A 132 10.54 -10.51 6.96
N MET A 133 9.49 -10.50 6.16
CA MET A 133 8.85 -9.28 5.68
C MET A 133 8.19 -8.51 6.83
N TYR A 134 7.53 -9.23 7.74
CA TYR A 134 6.87 -8.65 8.90
C TYR A 134 7.88 -7.97 9.82
N ASP A 135 8.93 -8.71 10.22
CA ASP A 135 9.96 -8.21 11.13
C ASP A 135 10.69 -6.99 10.54
N ALA A 136 11.08 -7.06 9.26
CA ALA A 136 11.77 -5.97 8.58
C ALA A 136 10.92 -4.68 8.52
N ALA A 137 9.62 -4.82 8.30
CA ALA A 137 8.71 -3.67 8.29
C ALA A 137 8.49 -3.10 9.70
N TYR A 138 8.26 -3.99 10.67
CA TYR A 138 7.93 -3.63 12.04
C TYR A 138 9.05 -2.82 12.71
N ASP A 139 10.30 -3.22 12.52
CA ASP A 139 11.47 -2.54 13.06
C ASP A 139 11.54 -1.05 12.65
N LYS A 140 11.12 -0.73 11.44
CA LYS A 140 11.09 0.65 10.93
C LYS A 140 9.89 1.46 11.43
N LEU A 141 8.75 0.79 11.62
CA LEU A 141 7.54 1.45 12.13
C LEU A 141 7.70 1.96 13.56
N ALA A 142 8.55 1.36 14.37
CA ALA A 142 8.84 1.82 15.73
C ALA A 142 9.39 3.26 15.78
N SER A 143 9.98 3.73 14.66
CA SER A 143 10.53 5.08 14.50
C SER A 143 9.65 5.97 13.60
N ASP A 144 8.41 5.58 13.30
CA ASP A 144 7.50 6.27 12.36
C ASP A 144 8.10 6.44 10.93
N GLU A 145 9.04 5.55 10.55
CA GLU A 145 9.70 5.55 9.24
C GLU A 145 8.88 4.74 8.22
N TYR A 146 7.71 5.25 7.82
CA TYR A 146 6.76 4.52 6.98
C TYR A 146 7.32 4.12 5.61
N GLY A 147 8.06 5.01 4.95
CA GLY A 147 8.71 4.73 3.68
C GLY A 147 9.81 3.68 3.83
N ALA A 148 10.67 3.82 4.85
CA ALA A 148 11.70 2.83 5.15
C ALA A 148 11.12 1.46 5.53
N SER A 149 9.95 1.43 6.22
CA SER A 149 9.23 0.20 6.52
C SER A 149 8.80 -0.54 5.25
N ALA A 150 8.16 0.17 4.32
CA ALA A 150 7.72 -0.42 3.06
C ALA A 150 8.90 -0.92 2.20
N LEU A 151 10.01 -0.17 2.17
CA LEU A 151 11.24 -0.55 1.45
C LEU A 151 11.91 -1.77 2.08
N ALA A 152 12.04 -1.80 3.41
CA ALA A 152 12.61 -2.94 4.13
C ALA A 152 11.79 -4.22 3.91
N LEU A 153 10.46 -4.10 3.91
CA LEU A 153 9.57 -5.19 3.58
C LEU A 153 9.79 -5.68 2.14
N ALA A 154 9.95 -4.77 1.17
CA ALA A 154 10.20 -5.14 -0.22
C ALA A 154 11.57 -5.80 -0.41
N ASP A 155 12.59 -5.39 0.34
CA ASP A 155 13.90 -6.06 0.36
C ASP A 155 13.80 -7.47 0.95
N ALA A 156 13.08 -7.64 2.05
CA ALA A 156 12.81 -8.95 2.62
C ALA A 156 12.01 -9.83 1.66
N ALA A 157 11.07 -9.24 0.91
CA ALA A 157 10.30 -9.93 -0.12
C ALA A 157 11.19 -10.48 -1.24
N LEU A 158 12.27 -9.78 -1.60
CA LEU A 158 13.30 -10.24 -2.56
C LEU A 158 14.30 -11.25 -1.96
N GLY A 159 14.18 -11.58 -0.67
CA GLY A 159 15.16 -12.40 0.01
C GLY A 159 16.45 -11.68 0.38
N ASN A 160 16.50 -10.38 0.15
CA ASN A 160 17.63 -9.51 0.51
C ASN A 160 17.45 -9.00 1.95
N SER A 161 17.12 -9.90 2.88
CA SER A 161 17.09 -9.54 4.29
C SER A 161 18.49 -9.08 4.67
N SER A 162 18.68 -7.76 4.70
CA SER A 162 19.76 -7.18 5.47
C SER A 162 19.41 -7.48 6.93
N SER A 163 19.77 -8.68 7.37
CA SER A 163 20.04 -8.91 8.77
C SER A 163 21.17 -7.93 9.09
N ASN A 164 20.80 -6.75 9.55
CA ASN A 164 21.70 -5.85 10.25
C ASN A 164 21.94 -6.44 11.64
N SER A 165 22.29 -7.72 11.67
CA SER A 165 23.11 -8.29 12.68
C SER A 165 24.42 -7.55 12.49
N ALA A 166 24.68 -6.61 13.38
CA ALA A 166 26.01 -6.10 13.58
C ALA A 166 26.96 -7.30 13.59
N SER A 167 27.47 -7.63 12.43
CA SER A 167 28.63 -8.49 12.32
C SER A 167 29.74 -7.69 12.95
N ASP A 168 29.93 -7.94 14.22
CA ASP A 168 31.19 -7.77 14.87
C ASP A 168 32.26 -8.44 13.99
N SER A 169 32.75 -7.67 13.03
CA SER A 169 33.95 -8.01 12.32
C SER A 169 35.12 -7.67 13.26
N SER A 170 35.30 -8.51 14.25
CA SER A 170 36.58 -8.65 14.92
C SER A 170 37.58 -9.13 13.89
N GLY A 171 38.03 -8.21 13.04
CA GLY A 171 39.18 -8.38 12.19
C GLY A 171 40.40 -8.59 13.07
N LEU A 172 40.80 -9.80 13.20
CA LEU A 172 42.13 -10.16 13.72
C LEU A 172 43.19 -9.62 12.77
N ALA A 173 43.85 -8.58 13.23
CA ALA A 173 45.12 -8.13 12.70
C ALA A 173 46.19 -9.20 12.91
N TRP A 174 46.96 -9.35 11.88
CA TRP A 174 48.36 -9.77 11.94
C TRP A 174 49.20 -8.78 11.20
#